data_f6b98d72eacfa24c2373251c5a67b048
#
_entry.id   f6b98d72eacfa24c2373251c5a67b048
#
_cell.length_a   1.000
_cell.length_b   1.000
_cell.length_c   1.000
_cell.angle_alpha   90.00
_cell.angle_beta   90.00
_cell.angle_gamma   90.00
#
_symmetry.space_group_name_H-M   'P 1'
#
loop_
_entity.id
_entity.type
_entity.pdbx_description
1 polymer ?
#
loop_
_entity_poly.entity_id
_entity_poly.type
_entity_poly.pdbx_seq_one_letter_code
_entity_poly.pdbx_strand_id
1 'polypeptide(L)'
;NDILAAKEMYLGRYYYDKKKWISAINRFREIIDSYDTTIYAEEALHRLVEVHYTIGLIDEAEKYAQLLGYNYQSSKWYENSYSLFNKNYEKRKKERFKTFKKKNGGLIKKFKTLLEWNGSR
;
A
#
# COMPACT_ATOMS: atom_id res chain seq x y z
N ASN A 1 -20.91 -13.78 9.16
CA ASN A 1 -21.02 -13.78 10.60
C ASN A 1 -19.86 -13.01 11.24
N ASP A 2 -20.19 -11.96 11.99
CA ASP A 2 -19.18 -11.06 12.59
C ASP A 2 -18.31 -11.76 13.63
N ILE A 3 -18.84 -12.73 14.35
CA ILE A 3 -18.08 -13.47 15.38
C ILE A 3 -16.96 -14.29 14.75
N LEU A 4 -17.27 -15.01 13.68
CA LEU A 4 -16.28 -15.82 12.96
C LEU A 4 -15.27 -14.93 12.23
N ALA A 5 -15.73 -13.83 11.63
CA ALA A 5 -14.85 -12.85 11.00
C ALA A 5 -13.92 -12.20 12.03
N ALA A 6 -14.41 -11.87 13.21
CA ALA A 6 -13.60 -11.32 14.30
C ALA A 6 -12.50 -12.28 14.73
N LYS A 7 -12.81 -13.58 14.81
CA LYS A 7 -11.82 -14.62 15.13
C LYS A 7 -10.71 -14.66 14.08
N GLU A 8 -11.06 -14.66 12.79
CA GLU A 8 -10.08 -14.64 11.71
C GLU A 8 -9.24 -13.36 11.72
N MET A 9 -9.86 -12.21 12.01
CA MET A 9 -9.15 -10.94 12.12
C MET A 9 -8.17 -10.96 13.29
N TYR A 10 -8.56 -11.48 14.43
CA TYR A 10 -7.69 -11.62 15.61
C TYR A 10 -6.45 -12.46 15.25
N LEU A 11 -6.66 -13.61 14.63
CA LEU A 11 -5.56 -14.50 14.22
C LEU A 11 -4.67 -13.85 13.16
N GLY A 12 -5.28 -13.16 12.21
CA GLY A 12 -4.54 -12.43 11.17
C GLY A 12 -3.63 -11.37 11.76
N ARG A 13 -4.15 -10.55 12.68
CA ARG A 13 -3.37 -9.53 13.39
C ARG A 13 -2.25 -10.15 14.22
N TYR A 14 -2.51 -11.26 14.89
CA TYR A 14 -1.53 -11.98 15.68
C TYR A 14 -0.34 -12.41 14.80
N TYR A 15 -0.61 -13.06 13.68
CA TYR A 15 0.45 -13.48 12.76
C TYR A 15 1.16 -12.29 12.10
N TYR A 16 0.42 -11.23 11.78
CA TYR A 16 0.98 -10.00 11.24
C TYR A 16 2.01 -9.40 12.20
N ASP A 17 1.66 -9.30 13.48
CA ASP A 17 2.55 -8.74 14.50
C ASP A 17 3.80 -9.61 14.72
N LYS A 18 3.67 -10.91 14.50
CA LYS A 18 4.79 -11.87 14.54
C LYS A 18 5.58 -11.92 13.24
N LYS A 19 5.22 -11.12 12.25
CA LYS A 19 5.82 -11.10 10.91
C LYS A 19 5.73 -12.46 10.20
N LYS A 20 4.72 -13.25 10.53
CA LYS A 20 4.41 -14.51 9.84
C LYS A 20 3.44 -14.19 8.70
N TRP A 21 4.01 -13.72 7.60
CA TRP A 21 3.25 -13.10 6.52
C TRP A 21 2.27 -14.06 5.84
N ILE A 22 2.69 -15.28 5.53
CA ILE A 22 1.81 -16.24 4.84
C ILE A 22 0.64 -16.64 5.72
N SER A 23 0.89 -16.89 7.01
CA SER A 23 -0.20 -17.19 7.96
C SER A 23 -1.17 -16.03 8.10
N ALA A 24 -0.67 -14.80 8.15
CA ALA A 24 -1.50 -13.60 8.20
C ALA A 24 -2.34 -13.45 6.94
N ILE A 25 -1.75 -13.60 5.76
CA ILE A 25 -2.43 -13.54 4.47
C ILE A 25 -3.60 -14.52 4.42
N ASN A 26 -3.37 -15.75 4.83
CA ASN A 26 -4.41 -16.79 4.80
C ASN A 26 -5.62 -16.41 5.67
N ARG A 27 -5.38 -15.81 6.84
CA ARG A 27 -6.47 -15.39 7.73
C ARG A 27 -7.23 -14.19 7.16
N PHE A 28 -6.53 -13.19 6.65
CA PHE A 28 -7.19 -12.03 6.04
C PHE A 28 -7.96 -12.41 4.78
N ARG A 29 -7.42 -13.31 3.97
CA ARG A 29 -8.12 -13.81 2.77
C ARG A 29 -9.40 -14.57 3.11
N GLU A 30 -9.40 -15.32 4.20
CA GLU A 30 -10.61 -16.01 4.65
C GLU A 30 -11.75 -15.01 4.93
N ILE A 31 -11.43 -13.84 5.49
CA ILE A 31 -12.43 -12.80 5.72
C ILE A 31 -13.02 -12.31 4.40
N ILE A 32 -12.19 -12.08 3.39
CA ILE A 32 -12.64 -11.59 2.09
C ILE A 32 -13.46 -12.66 1.36
N ASP A 33 -13.06 -13.91 1.46
CA ASP A 33 -13.72 -15.02 0.75
C ASP A 33 -15.03 -15.45 1.40
N SER A 34 -15.10 -15.45 2.72
CA SER A 34 -16.25 -16.02 3.47
C SER A 34 -17.04 -15.01 4.28
N TYR A 35 -16.49 -13.85 4.60
CA TYR A 35 -17.08 -12.87 5.50
C TYR A 35 -17.01 -11.44 4.94
N ASP A 36 -17.16 -11.31 3.63
CA ASP A 36 -17.00 -10.03 2.90
C ASP A 36 -18.07 -8.99 3.25
N THR A 37 -19.20 -9.41 3.80
CA THR A 37 -20.27 -8.51 4.23
C THR A 37 -20.10 -7.99 5.65
N THR A 38 -19.07 -8.43 6.37
CA THR A 38 -18.82 -8.01 7.74
C THR A 38 -18.06 -6.70 7.81
N ILE A 39 -18.07 -6.06 8.98
CA ILE A 39 -17.32 -4.83 9.24
C ILE A 39 -15.80 -5.02 9.13
N TYR A 40 -15.33 -6.25 9.18
CA TYR A 40 -13.90 -6.57 9.13
C TYR A 40 -13.33 -6.65 7.71
N ALA A 41 -14.17 -6.67 6.68
CA ALA A 41 -13.73 -6.82 5.30
C ALA A 41 -12.80 -5.69 4.85
N GLU A 42 -13.13 -4.45 5.21
CA GLU A 42 -12.31 -3.29 4.85
C GLU A 42 -10.91 -3.36 5.46
N GLU A 43 -10.83 -3.67 6.75
CA GLU A 43 -9.54 -3.81 7.42
C GLU A 43 -8.75 -4.99 6.84
N ALA A 44 -9.40 -6.11 6.56
CA ALA A 44 -8.75 -7.28 5.97
C ALA A 44 -8.12 -6.94 4.61
N LEU A 45 -8.83 -6.21 3.77
CA LEU A 45 -8.29 -5.74 2.48
C LEU A 45 -7.07 -4.84 2.69
N HIS A 46 -7.15 -3.89 3.61
CA HIS A 46 -6.03 -3.01 3.92
C HIS A 46 -4.82 -3.80 4.44
N ARG A 47 -5.03 -4.77 5.33
CA ARG A 47 -3.94 -5.62 5.84
C ARG A 47 -3.30 -6.45 4.73
N LEU A 48 -4.10 -6.93 3.78
CA LEU A 48 -3.57 -7.62 2.61
C LEU A 48 -2.71 -6.69 1.74
N VAL A 49 -3.11 -5.44 1.57
CA VAL A 49 -2.29 -4.42 0.91
C VAL A 49 -0.94 -4.27 1.63
N GLU A 50 -0.96 -4.06 2.93
CA GLU A 50 0.26 -3.85 3.73
C GLU A 50 1.20 -5.05 3.64
N VAL A 51 0.68 -6.26 3.81
CA VAL A 51 1.51 -7.48 3.82
C VAL A 51 2.15 -7.70 2.45
N HIS A 52 1.37 -7.65 1.38
CA HIS A 52 1.89 -7.86 0.02
C HIS A 52 2.91 -6.79 -0.34
N TYR A 53 2.65 -5.54 0.05
CA TYR A 53 3.59 -4.45 -0.15
C TYR A 53 4.90 -4.69 0.61
N THR A 54 4.82 -5.12 1.87
CA THR A 54 5.98 -5.39 2.73
C THR A 54 6.88 -6.49 2.18
N ILE A 55 6.30 -7.55 1.63
CA ILE A 55 7.06 -8.67 1.06
C ILE A 55 7.47 -8.44 -0.40
N GLY A 56 7.17 -7.28 -0.96
CA GLY A 56 7.61 -6.89 -2.30
C GLY A 56 6.68 -7.29 -3.44
N LEU A 57 5.50 -7.83 -3.14
CA LEU A 57 4.48 -8.18 -4.12
C LEU A 57 3.60 -6.96 -4.41
N ILE A 58 4.18 -5.95 -5.05
CA ILE A 58 3.56 -4.63 -5.25
C ILE A 58 2.31 -4.73 -6.12
N ASP A 59 2.34 -5.50 -7.20
CA ASP A 59 1.20 -5.65 -8.10
C ASP A 59 0.00 -6.28 -7.39
N GLU A 60 0.25 -7.27 -6.54
CA GLU A 60 -0.78 -7.90 -5.72
C GLU A 60 -1.35 -6.92 -4.69
N ALA A 61 -0.47 -6.13 -4.06
CA ALA A 61 -0.88 -5.08 -3.14
C ALA A 61 -1.81 -4.06 -3.82
N GLU A 62 -1.47 -3.64 -5.04
CA GLU A 62 -2.30 -2.73 -5.83
C GLU A 62 -3.68 -3.30 -6.13
N LYS A 63 -3.76 -4.59 -6.47
CA LYS A 63 -5.04 -5.25 -6.71
C LYS A 63 -5.97 -5.19 -5.50
N TYR A 64 -5.42 -5.45 -4.31
CA TYR A 64 -6.21 -5.36 -3.07
C TYR A 64 -6.61 -3.92 -2.75
N ALA A 65 -5.72 -2.95 -3.01
CA ALA A 65 -6.04 -1.53 -2.83
C ALA A 65 -7.14 -1.07 -3.78
N GLN A 66 -7.11 -1.52 -5.04
CA GLN A 66 -8.17 -1.23 -6.02
C GLN A 66 -9.50 -1.86 -5.60
N LEU A 67 -9.48 -3.08 -5.10
CA LEU A 67 -10.68 -3.76 -4.62
C LEU A 67 -11.29 -3.01 -3.42
N LEU A 68 -10.44 -2.56 -2.50
CA LEU A 68 -10.84 -1.74 -1.37
C LEU A 68 -11.46 -0.41 -1.85
N GLY A 69 -10.83 0.24 -2.81
CA GLY A 69 -11.32 1.50 -3.38
C GLY A 69 -12.63 1.35 -4.12
N TYR A 70 -12.78 0.26 -4.86
CA TYR A 70 -14.02 -0.01 -5.62
C TYR A 70 -15.22 -0.20 -4.69
N ASN A 71 -15.04 -0.91 -3.60
CA ASN A 71 -16.14 -1.26 -2.69
C ASN A 71 -16.32 -0.28 -1.52
N TYR A 72 -15.24 0.43 -1.12
CA TYR A 72 -15.20 1.18 0.15
C TYR A 72 -14.44 2.50 0.01
N GLN A 73 -14.75 3.30 -1.03
CA GLN A 73 -14.01 4.54 -1.38
C GLN A 73 -13.83 5.53 -0.24
N SER A 74 -14.82 5.65 0.64
CA SER A 74 -14.78 6.63 1.72
C SER A 74 -14.17 6.09 3.01
N SER A 75 -13.68 4.84 3.00
CA SER A 75 -13.14 4.24 4.21
C SER A 75 -11.77 4.79 4.55
N LYS A 76 -11.48 4.85 5.86
CA LYS A 76 -10.16 5.17 6.39
C LYS A 76 -9.09 4.19 5.89
N TRP A 77 -9.45 2.93 5.75
CA TRP A 77 -8.54 1.88 5.29
C TRP A 77 -8.12 2.08 3.84
N TYR A 78 -9.04 2.56 2.99
CA TYR A 78 -8.74 2.93 1.61
C TYR A 78 -7.69 4.04 1.54
N GLU A 79 -7.88 5.12 2.30
CA GLU A 79 -6.92 6.22 2.37
C GLU A 79 -5.54 5.75 2.86
N ASN A 80 -5.52 4.94 3.91
CA ASN A 80 -4.28 4.40 4.47
C ASN A 80 -3.54 3.50 3.46
N SER A 81 -4.27 2.70 2.68
CA SER A 81 -3.69 1.85 1.65
C SER A 81 -3.01 2.66 0.56
N TYR A 82 -3.67 3.68 0.04
CA TYR A 82 -3.11 4.51 -1.02
C TYR A 82 -1.93 5.36 -0.54
N SER A 83 -1.91 5.75 0.73
CA SER A 83 -0.77 6.50 1.27
C SER A 83 0.54 5.71 1.20
N LEU A 84 0.50 4.38 1.30
CA LEU A 84 1.68 3.54 1.15
C LEU A 84 2.29 3.65 -0.26
N PHE A 85 1.46 3.58 -1.28
CA PHE A 85 1.91 3.69 -2.67
C PHE A 85 2.46 5.07 -2.98
N ASN A 86 1.80 6.13 -2.51
CA ASN A 86 2.22 7.50 -2.73
C ASN A 86 3.59 7.78 -2.11
N LYS A 87 3.81 7.36 -0.86
CA LYS A 87 5.10 7.52 -0.19
C LYS A 87 6.22 6.82 -0.93
N ASN A 88 5.99 5.59 -1.37
CA ASN A 88 7.00 4.83 -2.09
C ASN A 88 7.28 5.41 -3.47
N TYR A 89 6.25 5.90 -4.15
CA TYR A 89 6.40 6.58 -5.42
C TYR A 89 7.29 7.81 -5.29
N GLU A 90 7.05 8.66 -4.31
CA GLU A 90 7.85 9.86 -4.05
C GLU A 90 9.30 9.50 -3.70
N LYS A 91 9.50 8.47 -2.87
CA LYS A 91 10.82 7.99 -2.51
C LYS A 91 11.60 7.49 -3.73
N ARG A 92 10.98 6.67 -4.58
CA ARG A 92 11.60 6.17 -5.81
C ARG A 92 11.93 7.29 -6.78
N LYS A 93 11.05 8.28 -6.89
CA LYS A 93 11.27 9.46 -7.72
C LYS A 93 12.49 10.24 -7.26
N LYS A 94 12.62 10.46 -5.95
CA LYS A 94 13.80 11.13 -5.36
C LYS A 94 15.09 10.36 -5.60
N GLU A 95 15.06 9.04 -5.44
CA GLU A 95 16.22 8.18 -5.66
C GLU A 95 16.66 8.18 -7.13
N ARG A 96 15.70 8.09 -8.06
CA ARG A 96 16.00 8.21 -9.50
C ARG A 96 16.63 9.55 -9.84
N PHE A 97 16.12 10.62 -9.26
CA PHE A 97 16.64 11.96 -9.47
C PHE A 97 18.07 12.10 -8.93
N LYS A 98 18.35 11.56 -7.75
CA LYS A 98 19.69 11.54 -7.17
C LYS A 98 20.68 10.76 -8.04
N THR A 99 20.27 9.60 -8.52
CA THR A 99 21.09 8.76 -9.41
C THR A 99 21.37 9.48 -10.73
N PHE A 100 20.35 10.11 -11.32
CA PHE A 100 20.49 10.89 -12.54
C PHE A 100 21.42 12.09 -12.33
N LYS A 101 21.27 12.80 -11.21
CA LYS A 101 22.12 13.93 -10.82
C LYS A 101 23.59 13.52 -10.65
N LYS A 102 23.83 12.38 -10.02
CA LYS A 102 25.18 11.83 -9.83
C LYS A 102 25.85 11.47 -11.14
N LYS A 103 25.06 10.95 -12.10
CA LYS A 103 25.52 10.50 -13.41
C LYS A 103 25.73 11.65 -14.40
N ASN A 104 24.95 12.74 -14.30
CA ASN A 104 24.88 13.82 -15.28
C ASN A 104 24.90 15.23 -14.64
N GLY A 105 25.78 15.45 -13.66
CA GLY A 105 25.78 16.64 -12.81
C GLY A 105 25.67 17.99 -13.48
N GLY A 106 26.36 18.22 -14.62
CA GLY A 106 26.31 19.50 -15.34
C GLY A 106 25.00 19.74 -16.08
N LEU A 107 24.46 18.70 -16.72
CA LEU A 107 23.19 18.76 -17.45
C LEU A 107 21.99 18.97 -16.54
N ILE A 108 22.02 18.35 -15.36
CA ILE A 108 20.95 18.46 -14.37
C ILE A 108 20.87 19.86 -13.79
N LYS A 109 22.01 20.50 -13.59
CA LYS A 109 22.05 21.87 -13.08
C LYS A 109 21.28 22.82 -14.01
N LYS A 110 21.47 22.67 -15.32
CA LYS A 110 20.71 23.42 -16.33
C LYS A 110 19.23 23.08 -16.33
N PHE A 111 18.90 21.81 -16.23
CA PHE A 111 17.52 21.32 -16.22
C PHE A 111 16.76 21.77 -14.97
N LYS A 112 17.42 21.72 -13.83
CA LYS A 112 16.86 22.19 -12.56
C LYS A 112 16.58 23.68 -12.58
N THR A 113 17.48 24.46 -13.14
CA THR A 113 17.30 25.91 -13.30
C THR A 113 16.09 26.22 -14.19
N LEU A 114 15.91 25.47 -15.27
CA LEU A 114 14.75 25.61 -16.15
C LEU A 114 13.41 25.26 -15.44
N LEU A 115 13.41 24.20 -14.64
CA LEU A 115 12.22 23.79 -13.87
C LEU A 115 11.86 24.79 -12.78
N GLU A 116 12.87 25.31 -12.08
CA GLU A 116 12.66 26.33 -11.04
C GLU A 116 12.15 27.63 -11.66
N TRP A 117 12.66 27.98 -12.83
CA TRP A 117 12.18 29.16 -13.56
C TRP A 117 10.72 29.03 -13.98
N ASN A 118 10.28 27.87 -14.45
CA ASN A 118 8.89 27.58 -14.79
C ASN A 118 7.99 27.45 -13.55
N GLY A 119 8.54 26.97 -12.44
CA GLY A 119 7.82 26.81 -11.17
C GLY A 119 7.58 28.12 -10.41
N SER A 120 8.35 29.17 -10.70
CA SER A 120 8.19 30.48 -10.07
C SER A 120 7.10 31.35 -10.67
N ARG A 121 6.42 30.85 -11.68
CA ARG A 121 5.25 31.48 -12.29
C ARG A 121 3.98 30.94 -11.66
#